data_3556b11b7d3474fe4f3b322c2921162f
#
_entry.id   3556b11b7d3474fe4f3b322c2921162f
#
_cell.length_a   1.000
_cell.length_b   1.000
_cell.length_c   1.000
_cell.angle_alpha   90.00
_cell.angle_beta   90.00
_cell.angle_gamma   90.00
#
_symmetry.space_group_name_H-M   'P 1'
#
loop_
_entity.id
_entity.type
_entity.pdbx_description
1 polymer ?
#
loop_
_entity_poly.entity_id
_entity_poly.type
_entity_poly.pdbx_seq_one_letter_code
_entity_poly.pdbx_strand_id
1 'polypeptide(L)'
;MRINFPANVSLDSQHLIKRCGYAELRRKTGETSYVRRLRGYQFPRFHIYIEQGFFNLHLDQKAPIYKGIVAHSGEYDGEVVEKEAERIKQIINKNG
;
A
#
# COMPACT_ATOMS: atom_id res chain seq x y z
N MET A 1 5.05 -6.39 -2.33
CA MET A 1 5.06 -7.32 -1.16
C MET A 1 3.64 -7.74 -0.84
N ARG A 2 3.45 -9.01 -0.66
CA ARG A 2 2.14 -9.56 -0.37
C ARG A 2 1.88 -9.63 1.13
N ILE A 3 0.72 -9.14 1.56
CA ILE A 3 0.28 -9.27 2.95
C ILE A 3 -1.03 -10.04 2.92
N ASN A 4 -1.01 -11.28 3.38
CA ASN A 4 -2.19 -12.14 3.34
C ASN A 4 -3.17 -11.77 4.45
N PHE A 5 -4.47 -11.93 4.16
CA PHE A 5 -5.51 -11.72 5.16
C PHE A 5 -5.57 -12.95 6.08
N PRO A 6 -5.65 -12.72 7.41
CA PRO A 6 -5.95 -13.84 8.30
C PRO A 6 -7.36 -14.37 8.04
N ALA A 7 -7.54 -15.65 8.25
CA ALA A 7 -8.83 -16.30 8.00
C ALA A 7 -9.93 -15.78 8.92
N ASN A 8 -9.57 -15.21 10.06
CA ASN A 8 -10.54 -14.80 11.08
C ASN A 8 -10.78 -13.29 11.11
N VAL A 9 -10.44 -12.57 10.04
CA VAL A 9 -10.67 -11.13 9.98
C VAL A 9 -12.16 -10.87 9.82
N SER A 10 -12.72 -10.05 10.70
CA SER A 10 -14.14 -9.73 10.69
C SER A 10 -14.49 -8.50 9.87
N LEU A 11 -13.53 -7.60 9.64
CA LEU A 11 -13.74 -6.40 8.84
C LEU A 11 -13.39 -6.68 7.38
N ASP A 12 -14.07 -5.98 6.47
CA ASP A 12 -13.72 -6.12 5.07
C ASP A 12 -12.37 -5.43 4.79
N SER A 13 -11.79 -5.78 3.66
CA SER A 13 -10.44 -5.33 3.32
C SER A 13 -10.33 -3.81 3.18
N GLN A 14 -11.38 -3.15 2.68
CA GLN A 14 -11.34 -1.70 2.54
C GLN A 14 -11.31 -1.01 3.90
N HIS A 15 -12.11 -1.48 4.84
CA HIS A 15 -12.10 -0.93 6.19
C HIS A 15 -10.77 -1.17 6.87
N LEU A 16 -10.19 -2.34 6.69
CA LEU A 16 -8.90 -2.67 7.28
C LEU A 16 -7.82 -1.72 6.80
N ILE A 17 -7.76 -1.47 5.49
CA ILE A 17 -6.69 -0.64 4.97
C ILE A 17 -6.88 0.83 5.35
N LYS A 18 -8.11 1.28 5.48
CA LYS A 18 -8.37 2.64 5.97
C LYS A 18 -7.95 2.79 7.43
N ARG A 19 -8.13 1.76 8.24
CA ARG A 19 -7.65 1.77 9.62
C ARG A 19 -6.13 1.83 9.69
N CYS A 20 -5.45 1.36 8.67
CA CYS A 20 -4.00 1.46 8.60
C CYS A 20 -3.51 2.84 8.18
N GLY A 21 -4.43 3.78 7.95
CA GLY A 21 -4.06 5.14 7.59
C GLY A 21 -4.03 5.42 6.10
N TYR A 22 -4.57 4.54 5.30
CA TYR A 22 -4.57 4.69 3.85
C TYR A 22 -5.82 5.41 3.36
N ALA A 23 -5.66 6.21 2.32
CA ALA A 23 -6.75 6.91 1.66
C ALA A 23 -6.96 6.34 0.26
N GLU A 24 -8.20 6.33 -0.17
CA GLU A 24 -8.55 5.82 -1.49
C GLU A 24 -8.01 6.72 -2.58
N LEU A 25 -7.46 6.11 -3.62
CA LEU A 25 -7.03 6.79 -4.83
C LEU A 25 -7.76 6.15 -6.00
N ARG A 26 -8.68 6.90 -6.61
CA ARG A 26 -9.45 6.41 -7.74
C ARG A 26 -8.94 7.04 -9.03
N ARG A 27 -8.61 6.22 -10.00
CA ARG A 27 -8.16 6.69 -11.29
C ARG A 27 -9.34 6.90 -12.23
N LYS A 28 -9.12 7.66 -13.30
CA LYS A 28 -10.16 7.91 -14.31
C LYS A 28 -10.64 6.62 -14.97
N THR A 29 -9.80 5.61 -15.00
CA THR A 29 -10.15 4.29 -15.53
C THR A 29 -11.11 3.51 -14.65
N GLY A 30 -11.39 4.02 -13.45
CA GLY A 30 -12.21 3.31 -12.47
C GLY A 30 -11.44 2.42 -11.54
N GLU A 31 -10.15 2.25 -11.78
CA GLU A 31 -9.29 1.47 -10.90
C GLU A 31 -9.12 2.18 -9.56
N THR A 32 -9.29 1.44 -8.48
CA THR A 32 -9.15 1.96 -7.12
C THR A 32 -7.97 1.33 -6.41
N SER A 33 -7.18 2.16 -5.77
CA SER A 33 -6.08 1.72 -4.96
C SER A 33 -6.03 2.58 -3.69
N TYR A 34 -5.05 2.36 -2.83
CA TYR A 34 -4.96 3.06 -1.56
C TYR A 34 -3.54 3.51 -1.33
N VAL A 35 -3.38 4.73 -0.79
CA VAL A 35 -2.06 5.32 -0.59
C VAL A 35 -1.92 5.89 0.81
N ARG A 36 -0.68 5.86 1.32
CA ARG A 36 -0.31 6.49 2.58
C ARG A 36 1.00 7.21 2.37
N ARG A 37 0.97 8.53 2.46
CA ARG A 37 2.16 9.35 2.25
C ARG A 37 3.07 9.29 3.46
N LEU A 38 4.37 9.28 3.20
CA LEU A 38 5.35 9.19 4.28
C LEU A 38 5.63 10.52 4.96
N ARG A 39 5.61 11.62 4.21
CA ARG A 39 6.03 12.92 4.73
C ARG A 39 5.11 14.06 4.36
N GLY A 40 3.87 13.78 4.04
CA GLY A 40 2.95 14.83 3.64
C GLY A 40 3.09 15.31 2.22
N TYR A 41 4.14 14.93 1.52
CA TYR A 41 4.29 15.18 0.10
C TYR A 41 3.66 14.05 -0.70
N GLN A 42 3.44 14.27 -1.98
CA GLN A 42 2.84 13.24 -2.82
C GLN A 42 3.71 11.98 -2.89
N PHE A 43 5.01 12.15 -2.87
CA PHE A 43 5.96 11.04 -2.87
C PHE A 43 7.06 11.31 -1.86
N PRO A 44 7.68 10.29 -1.29
CA PRO A 44 7.35 8.86 -1.42
C PRO A 44 6.05 8.52 -0.72
N ARG A 45 5.43 7.46 -1.19
CA ARG A 45 4.18 7.00 -0.60
C ARG A 45 4.05 5.49 -0.71
N PHE A 46 3.41 4.88 0.26
CA PHE A 46 3.02 3.48 0.14
C PHE A 46 1.78 3.39 -0.71
N HIS A 47 1.69 2.35 -1.50
CA HIS A 47 0.61 2.14 -2.43
C HIS A 47 0.14 0.70 -2.30
N ILE A 48 -1.15 0.50 -2.09
CA ILE A 48 -1.71 -0.82 -1.92
C ILE A 48 -2.80 -1.07 -2.94
N TYR A 49 -2.71 -2.23 -3.57
CA TYR A 49 -3.82 -2.80 -4.35
C TYR A 49 -4.43 -3.91 -3.53
N ILE A 50 -5.76 -3.90 -3.42
CA ILE A 50 -6.47 -4.98 -2.74
C ILE A 50 -6.73 -6.07 -3.75
N GLU A 51 -6.13 -7.22 -3.51
CA GLU A 51 -6.29 -8.39 -4.33
C GLU A 51 -7.18 -9.41 -3.64
N GLN A 52 -7.42 -10.53 -4.29
CA GLN A 52 -8.26 -11.57 -3.72
C GLN A 52 -7.48 -12.32 -2.64
N GLY A 53 -7.79 -12.01 -1.38
CA GLY A 53 -7.17 -12.68 -0.25
C GLY A 53 -5.90 -12.04 0.27
N PHE A 54 -5.45 -10.92 -0.33
CA PHE A 54 -4.23 -10.28 0.15
C PHE A 54 -4.14 -8.82 -0.29
N PHE A 55 -3.30 -8.06 0.40
CA PHE A 55 -2.89 -6.72 -0.02
C PHE A 55 -1.57 -6.81 -0.77
N ASN A 56 -1.47 -6.08 -1.87
CA ASN A 56 -0.22 -5.97 -2.62
C ASN A 56 0.37 -4.59 -2.35
N LEU A 57 1.46 -4.57 -1.59
CA LEU A 57 2.07 -3.35 -1.07
C LEU A 57 3.29 -2.96 -1.87
N HIS A 58 3.35 -1.70 -2.30
CA HIS A 58 4.47 -1.12 -3.01
C HIS A 58 4.89 0.19 -2.38
N LEU A 59 6.12 0.59 -2.61
CA LEU A 59 6.58 1.92 -2.27
C LEU A 59 6.85 2.70 -3.55
N ASP A 60 6.07 3.74 -3.78
CA ASP A 60 6.29 4.67 -4.88
C ASP A 60 7.26 5.73 -4.38
N GLN A 61 8.49 5.70 -4.84
CA GLN A 61 9.51 6.59 -4.30
C GLN A 61 9.39 8.01 -4.83
N LYS A 62 8.99 8.17 -6.08
CA LYS A 62 8.82 9.48 -6.68
C LYS A 62 7.99 9.37 -7.94
N ALA A 63 7.53 10.51 -8.42
CA ALA A 63 6.78 10.54 -9.66
C ALA A 63 7.64 10.01 -10.81
N PRO A 64 7.02 9.46 -11.85
CA PRO A 64 7.76 9.00 -13.01
C PRO A 64 8.69 10.07 -13.54
N ILE A 65 9.91 9.67 -13.87
CA ILE A 65 10.93 10.58 -14.35
C ILE A 65 11.18 10.34 -15.82
N TYR A 66 11.48 11.40 -16.51
CA TYR A 66 11.66 11.40 -17.93
C TYR A 66 13.12 11.65 -18.28
N LYS A 67 13.46 11.65 -19.55
CA LYS A 67 14.81 11.90 -20.05
C LYS A 67 15.76 10.75 -19.86
N GLY A 68 15.30 9.55 -20.14
CA GLY A 68 16.17 8.41 -20.20
C GLY A 68 16.69 7.90 -18.87
N ILE A 69 16.25 8.47 -17.81
CA ILE A 69 16.57 7.91 -16.51
C ILE A 69 15.69 6.71 -16.30
N VAL A 70 16.33 5.57 -16.18
CA VAL A 70 15.60 4.35 -15.89
C VAL A 70 15.15 4.45 -14.45
N ALA A 71 13.92 4.74 -14.28
CA ALA A 71 13.37 4.80 -12.96
C ALA A 71 13.02 3.40 -12.52
N HIS A 72 13.74 2.90 -11.59
CA HIS A 72 13.23 1.83 -10.77
C HIS A 72 12.26 2.46 -9.79
N SER A 73 11.36 3.24 -10.30
CA SER A 73 10.59 4.13 -9.44
C SER A 73 9.36 3.49 -8.88
N GLY A 74 8.99 2.34 -9.37
CA GLY A 74 7.72 1.80 -9.00
C GLY A 74 7.75 0.87 -7.81
N GLU A 75 8.81 0.11 -7.64
CA GLU A 75 8.79 -0.94 -6.64
C GLU A 75 10.08 -0.98 -5.84
N TYR A 76 9.90 -1.12 -4.55
CA TYR A 76 11.01 -1.24 -3.63
C TYR A 76 10.62 -2.23 -2.55
N ASP A 77 11.41 -3.29 -2.41
CA ASP A 77 11.16 -4.37 -1.46
C ASP A 77 12.15 -4.35 -0.32
N GLY A 78 12.59 -3.18 0.09
CA GLY A 78 13.55 -3.07 1.15
C GLY A 78 12.93 -3.00 2.53
N GLU A 79 13.77 -2.62 3.48
CA GLU A 79 13.41 -2.58 4.88
C GLU A 79 12.21 -1.68 5.17
N VAL A 80 12.06 -0.60 4.44
CA VAL A 80 10.94 0.34 4.65
C VAL A 80 9.62 -0.35 4.36
N VAL A 81 9.56 -1.11 3.27
CA VAL A 81 8.34 -1.83 2.90
C VAL A 81 8.08 -2.95 3.90
N GLU A 82 9.12 -3.64 4.33
CA GLU A 82 8.98 -4.71 5.32
C GLU A 82 8.43 -4.19 6.65
N LYS A 83 8.90 -3.04 7.10
CA LYS A 83 8.40 -2.44 8.33
C LYS A 83 6.95 -2.02 8.19
N GLU A 84 6.58 -1.47 7.06
CA GLU A 84 5.19 -1.10 6.82
C GLU A 84 4.30 -2.33 6.77
N ALA A 85 4.75 -3.40 6.12
CA ALA A 85 4.01 -4.65 6.08
C ALA A 85 3.78 -5.19 7.49
N GLU A 86 4.79 -5.11 8.34
CA GLU A 86 4.67 -5.55 9.73
C GLU A 86 3.67 -4.71 10.50
N ARG A 87 3.70 -3.38 10.31
CA ARG A 87 2.74 -2.48 10.94
C ARG A 87 1.31 -2.82 10.52
N ILE A 88 1.11 -3.06 9.23
CA ILE A 88 -0.22 -3.43 8.71
C ILE A 88 -0.68 -4.75 9.32
N LYS A 89 0.19 -5.74 9.37
CA LYS A 89 -0.14 -7.04 9.95
C LYS A 89 -0.57 -6.92 11.39
N GLN A 90 0.10 -6.09 12.17
CA GLN A 90 -0.25 -5.90 13.57
C GLN A 90 -1.63 -5.26 13.70
N ILE A 91 -1.93 -4.28 12.87
CA ILE A 91 -3.25 -3.64 12.90
C ILE A 91 -4.34 -4.62 12.50
N ILE A 92 -4.10 -5.42 11.47
CA ILE A 92 -5.06 -6.44 11.04
C ILE A 92 -5.32 -7.44 12.17
N ASN A 93 -4.26 -7.89 12.84
CA ASN A 93 -4.41 -8.87 13.91
C ASN A 93 -5.19 -8.33 15.10
N LYS A 94 -5.06 -7.04 15.39
CA LYS A 94 -5.83 -6.43 16.47
C LYS A 94 -7.31 -6.29 16.13
N ASN A 95 -7.64 -6.22 14.86
CA ASN A 95 -9.01 -6.03 14.41
C ASN A 95 -9.65 -7.30 13.86
N GLY A 96 -8.92 -8.39 13.94
CA GLY A 96 -9.41 -9.69 13.51
C GLY A 96 -9.97 -10.56 14.66
#